data_a1eadc19f1fbaa569aed70613b9ce003
#
_entry.id   a1eadc19f1fbaa569aed70613b9ce003
#
_cell.length_a   1.000
_cell.length_b   1.000
_cell.length_c   1.000
_cell.angle_alpha   90.00
_cell.angle_beta   90.00
_cell.angle_gamma   90.00
#
_symmetry.space_group_name_H-M   'P 1'
#
loop_
_entity.id
_entity.type
_entity.pdbx_description
1 polymer ?
#
loop_
_entity_poly.entity_id
_entity_poly.type
_entity_poly.pdbx_seq_one_letter_code
_entity_poly.pdbx_strand_id
1 'polypeptide(L)'
;MSDAPLVVDNLSFQYRIRPELAIESISFELKPGELLLIAGSSGCGKTTLARCINGLIPRSYGGERKGQVFLHGKDVAEIPLAEVAQIVGTLLQDPERQIVASNVYNEIAFGPENLGLPRDEIVERIDLAMKRLGLEYLRDRETFSLSGGEKQKVALAGVLAMNPSILLLDEPLASLDPASAYEALDIFRSLADEGKTVVLIEHRVEDAIATSPDRLMYMEAGKIKYLGSIDHLPNAIDHKQVKLPAQWVVERVKKQEKSVETVSRPAPSEVEGTDKRERGETMVSFENVSFRYDEELPYVLQNVNLEINRGDLIAVLGQNGAGKSTLIKHAIGLLKPTEGTVYVEGQDTRKISVAQIARVLGFVFQSPSHMLYAPTVREELEFGPKNLAFKEEQVNTAVTESISTLNLNGLEEYPPLGLSFGQQKRTTIAAVLSMRSKIMVMDEPTAGQDYANYTHFMDEMCRPGDEENSILSANFAATLFITHDLDLAVTYANRVLLVGEGTVVADGPPEEVLKDYDLLDRCRVRPTSLLELNLDLLPKTGTFLPAEALAAYA
;
A
#
# COMPACT_ATOMS: atom_id res chain seq x y z
N MET A 1 31.94 -20.42 18.22
CA MET A 1 30.57 -20.05 17.85
C MET A 1 30.64 -18.64 17.32
N SER A 2 29.98 -18.32 16.24
CA SER A 2 29.95 -16.98 15.66
C SER A 2 29.41 -15.99 16.71
N ASP A 3 30.04 -14.79 16.81
CA ASP A 3 29.61 -13.70 17.72
C ASP A 3 28.37 -12.96 17.16
N ALA A 4 27.70 -13.59 16.20
CA ALA A 4 26.57 -13.06 15.47
C ALA A 4 25.29 -13.07 16.33
N PRO A 5 24.56 -11.95 16.42
CA PRO A 5 23.30 -11.87 17.17
C PRO A 5 22.22 -12.80 16.64
N LEU A 6 22.18 -13.02 15.33
CA LEU A 6 21.24 -13.90 14.64
C LEU A 6 21.97 -14.84 13.67
N VAL A 7 21.74 -16.15 13.82
CA VAL A 7 22.19 -17.17 12.85
C VAL A 7 21.00 -18.05 12.50
N VAL A 8 20.74 -18.22 11.22
CA VAL A 8 19.75 -19.17 10.68
C VAL A 8 20.52 -20.25 9.93
N ASP A 9 20.34 -21.51 10.33
CA ASP A 9 21.08 -22.65 9.78
C ASP A 9 20.16 -23.70 9.20
N ASN A 10 20.21 -23.87 7.87
CA ASN A 10 19.49 -24.85 7.07
C ASN A 10 18.00 -24.96 7.44
N LEU A 11 17.35 -23.81 7.67
CA LEU A 11 15.99 -23.73 8.16
C LEU A 11 15.00 -24.06 7.06
N SER A 12 14.10 -25.01 7.35
CA SER A 12 12.94 -25.33 6.51
C SER A 12 11.70 -25.45 7.39
N PHE A 13 10.54 -25.07 6.87
CA PHE A 13 9.28 -25.18 7.59
C PHE A 13 8.10 -25.49 6.66
N GLN A 14 7.25 -26.42 7.09
CA GLN A 14 6.00 -26.81 6.44
C GLN A 14 4.84 -26.67 7.42
N TYR A 15 3.81 -25.92 7.05
CA TYR A 15 2.57 -25.86 7.84
C TYR A 15 1.78 -27.16 7.73
N ARG A 16 1.13 -27.59 8.82
CA ARG A 16 0.31 -28.84 8.83
C ARG A 16 -0.79 -28.87 7.78
N ILE A 17 -1.33 -27.72 7.45
CA ILE A 17 -2.48 -27.57 6.53
C ILE A 17 -2.05 -27.40 5.07
N ARG A 18 -0.75 -27.36 4.77
CA ARG A 18 -0.22 -27.16 3.41
C ARG A 18 0.76 -28.28 3.06
N PRO A 19 0.65 -28.88 1.87
CA PRO A 19 1.57 -29.94 1.44
C PRO A 19 2.96 -29.39 1.06
N GLU A 20 3.10 -28.10 0.81
CA GLU A 20 4.32 -27.47 0.32
C GLU A 20 5.11 -26.82 1.47
N LEU A 21 6.44 -26.80 1.31
CA LEU A 21 7.33 -26.08 2.22
C LEU A 21 7.07 -24.56 2.08
N ALA A 22 6.85 -23.89 3.21
CA ALA A 22 6.73 -22.44 3.25
C ALA A 22 8.10 -21.75 3.15
N ILE A 23 9.15 -22.38 3.70
CA ILE A 23 10.56 -22.02 3.55
C ILE A 23 11.39 -23.28 3.43
N GLU A 24 12.48 -23.22 2.63
CA GLU A 24 13.32 -24.36 2.32
C GLU A 24 14.81 -24.02 2.36
N SER A 25 15.55 -24.68 3.24
CA SER A 25 17.02 -24.60 3.34
C SER A 25 17.57 -23.16 3.44
N ILE A 26 16.95 -22.32 4.27
CA ILE A 26 17.38 -20.94 4.50
C ILE A 26 18.60 -20.93 5.43
N SER A 27 19.71 -20.30 5.01
CA SER A 27 20.89 -20.11 5.84
C SER A 27 21.48 -18.72 5.66
N PHE A 28 21.68 -18.00 6.77
CA PHE A 28 22.39 -16.72 6.82
C PHE A 28 22.74 -16.36 8.27
N GLU A 29 23.64 -15.40 8.42
CA GLU A 29 23.96 -14.80 9.71
C GLU A 29 23.99 -13.28 9.61
N LEU A 30 23.71 -12.57 10.71
CA LEU A 30 23.78 -11.11 10.80
C LEU A 30 24.79 -10.68 11.86
N LYS A 31 25.51 -9.61 11.57
CA LYS A 31 26.45 -8.97 12.48
C LYS A 31 25.75 -7.94 13.38
N PRO A 32 26.33 -7.58 14.52
CA PRO A 32 25.84 -6.45 15.31
C PRO A 32 25.85 -5.15 14.45
N GLY A 33 24.75 -4.38 14.51
CA GLY A 33 24.63 -3.15 13.75
C GLY A 33 24.30 -3.34 12.26
N GLU A 34 24.07 -4.56 11.80
CA GLU A 34 23.74 -4.83 10.41
C GLU A 34 22.24 -4.65 10.15
N LEU A 35 21.92 -3.94 9.05
CA LEU A 35 20.57 -3.82 8.51
C LEU A 35 20.43 -4.74 7.29
N LEU A 36 19.60 -5.79 7.43
CA LEU A 36 19.22 -6.69 6.34
C LEU A 36 17.84 -6.33 5.83
N LEU A 37 17.74 -5.97 4.55
CA LEU A 37 16.45 -5.84 3.84
C LEU A 37 16.05 -7.20 3.25
N ILE A 38 14.86 -7.72 3.59
CA ILE A 38 14.28 -8.93 3.01
C ILE A 38 13.14 -8.55 2.06
N ALA A 39 13.31 -8.85 0.79
CA ALA A 39 12.34 -8.59 -0.26
C ALA A 39 11.84 -9.90 -0.92
N GLY A 40 10.72 -9.82 -1.63
CA GLY A 40 10.15 -10.93 -2.39
C GLY A 40 8.63 -10.82 -2.52
N SER A 41 8.04 -11.58 -3.43
CA SER A 41 6.60 -11.59 -3.68
C SER A 41 5.79 -12.05 -2.46
N SER A 42 4.49 -11.76 -2.45
CA SER A 42 3.59 -12.23 -1.39
C SER A 42 3.56 -13.75 -1.34
N GLY A 43 3.54 -14.30 -0.14
CA GLY A 43 3.55 -15.76 0.05
C GLY A 43 4.89 -16.48 -0.18
N CYS A 44 5.97 -15.78 -0.53
CA CYS A 44 7.29 -16.41 -0.75
C CYS A 44 8.00 -16.87 0.54
N GLY A 45 7.39 -16.67 1.74
CA GLY A 45 7.91 -17.20 3.00
C GLY A 45 8.52 -16.18 3.97
N LYS A 46 8.54 -14.86 3.66
CA LYS A 46 9.12 -13.81 4.52
C LYS A 46 8.55 -13.80 5.94
N THR A 47 7.23 -13.72 6.08
CA THR A 47 6.56 -13.76 7.40
C THR A 47 6.75 -15.10 8.11
N THR A 48 6.90 -16.23 7.37
CA THR A 48 7.23 -17.53 7.97
C THR A 48 8.64 -17.51 8.54
N LEU A 49 9.61 -16.96 7.83
CA LEU A 49 10.97 -16.74 8.32
C LEU A 49 10.97 -15.84 9.57
N ALA A 50 10.24 -14.73 9.54
CA ALA A 50 10.06 -13.84 10.69
C ALA A 50 9.51 -14.58 11.92
N ARG A 51 8.49 -15.43 11.74
CA ARG A 51 7.92 -16.26 12.81
C ARG A 51 8.88 -17.32 13.37
N CYS A 52 9.82 -17.78 12.57
CA CYS A 52 10.88 -18.65 13.06
C CYS A 52 11.91 -17.88 13.89
N ILE A 53 12.27 -16.66 13.47
CA ILE A 53 13.24 -15.81 14.16
C ILE A 53 12.71 -15.35 15.52
N ASN A 54 11.44 -14.92 15.60
CA ASN A 54 10.84 -14.47 16.85
C ASN A 54 10.27 -15.61 17.72
N GLY A 55 10.49 -16.87 17.35
CA GLY A 55 10.14 -18.04 18.13
C GLY A 55 8.65 -18.41 18.17
N LEU A 56 7.79 -17.74 17.38
CA LEU A 56 6.38 -18.12 17.23
C LEU A 56 6.21 -19.47 16.51
N ILE A 57 7.15 -19.83 15.65
CA ILE A 57 7.27 -21.17 15.09
C ILE A 57 8.36 -21.93 15.89
N PRO A 58 8.09 -23.12 16.41
CA PRO A 58 6.88 -23.94 16.23
C PRO A 58 5.81 -23.76 17.31
N ARG A 59 5.94 -22.82 18.24
CA ARG A 59 5.10 -22.72 19.46
C ARG A 59 3.63 -22.39 19.17
N SER A 60 3.40 -21.35 18.37
CA SER A 60 2.06 -20.84 18.04
C SER A 60 1.55 -21.34 16.69
N TYR A 61 2.45 -21.75 15.81
CA TYR A 61 2.12 -22.26 14.49
C TYR A 61 2.60 -23.70 14.33
N GLY A 62 1.64 -24.62 14.21
CA GLY A 62 1.93 -26.06 14.07
C GLY A 62 2.44 -26.41 12.68
N GLY A 63 3.50 -27.22 12.65
CA GLY A 63 4.12 -27.65 11.41
C GLY A 63 5.37 -28.51 11.66
N GLU A 64 6.06 -28.88 10.59
CA GLU A 64 7.33 -29.59 10.65
C GLU A 64 8.47 -28.60 10.38
N ARG A 65 9.38 -28.41 11.35
CA ARG A 65 10.58 -27.59 11.26
C ARG A 65 11.82 -28.45 11.16
N LYS A 66 12.71 -28.12 10.23
CA LYS A 66 14.08 -28.62 10.11
C LYS A 66 15.06 -27.46 10.19
N GLY A 67 16.27 -27.72 10.66
CA GLY A 67 17.28 -26.68 10.90
C GLY A 67 17.03 -25.86 12.16
N GLN A 68 17.87 -24.85 12.40
CA GLN A 68 17.94 -24.12 13.67
C GLN A 68 18.01 -22.61 13.46
N VAL A 69 17.57 -21.86 14.47
CA VAL A 69 17.71 -20.41 14.55
C VAL A 69 18.36 -20.10 15.89
N PHE A 70 19.48 -19.40 15.87
CA PHE A 70 20.22 -19.05 17.08
C PHE A 70 20.13 -17.55 17.32
N LEU A 71 19.82 -17.17 18.55
CA LEU A 71 19.90 -15.80 19.06
C LEU A 71 21.03 -15.73 20.09
N HIS A 72 22.04 -14.92 19.82
CA HIS A 72 23.25 -14.84 20.65
C HIS A 72 23.83 -16.23 21.01
N GLY A 73 23.84 -17.14 20.03
CA GLY A 73 24.38 -18.50 20.17
C GLY A 73 23.47 -19.52 20.87
N LYS A 74 22.25 -19.15 21.30
CA LYS A 74 21.26 -20.06 21.88
C LYS A 74 20.16 -20.40 20.86
N ASP A 75 19.77 -21.67 20.73
CA ASP A 75 18.65 -22.06 19.85
C ASP A 75 17.34 -21.44 20.35
N VAL A 76 16.64 -20.70 19.47
CA VAL A 76 15.33 -20.11 19.74
C VAL A 76 14.33 -21.12 20.30
N ALA A 77 14.39 -22.38 19.87
CA ALA A 77 13.48 -23.42 20.35
C ALA A 77 13.65 -23.73 21.85
N GLU A 78 14.83 -23.49 22.39
CA GLU A 78 15.19 -23.78 23.80
C GLU A 78 14.96 -22.58 24.72
N ILE A 79 14.87 -21.35 24.18
CA ILE A 79 14.70 -20.10 24.93
C ILE A 79 13.21 -19.90 25.25
N PRO A 80 12.77 -19.55 26.47
CA PRO A 80 11.40 -19.16 26.75
C PRO A 80 10.95 -17.97 25.87
N LEU A 81 9.69 -17.97 25.42
CA LEU A 81 9.19 -16.93 24.49
C LEU A 81 9.35 -15.50 25.07
N ALA A 82 9.19 -15.35 26.38
CA ALA A 82 9.41 -14.07 27.06
C ALA A 82 10.87 -13.58 26.96
N GLU A 83 11.85 -14.49 27.01
CA GLU A 83 13.27 -14.17 26.80
C GLU A 83 13.54 -13.85 25.33
N VAL A 84 12.93 -14.59 24.40
CA VAL A 84 13.01 -14.28 22.95
C VAL A 84 12.48 -12.88 22.68
N ALA A 85 11.35 -12.49 23.26
CA ALA A 85 10.75 -11.15 23.08
C ALA A 85 11.62 -10.00 23.63
N GLN A 86 12.50 -10.28 24.61
CA GLN A 86 13.50 -9.30 25.10
C GLN A 86 14.66 -9.13 24.11
N ILE A 87 15.01 -10.17 23.37
CA ILE A 87 16.12 -10.16 22.40
C ILE A 87 15.63 -9.62 21.05
N VAL A 88 14.46 -10.11 20.59
CA VAL A 88 13.87 -9.79 19.29
C VAL A 88 12.61 -8.98 19.48
N GLY A 89 12.71 -7.68 19.28
CA GLY A 89 11.56 -6.77 19.21
C GLY A 89 10.89 -6.91 17.83
N THR A 90 9.65 -7.36 17.80
CA THR A 90 8.91 -7.57 16.56
C THR A 90 7.86 -6.49 16.35
N LEU A 91 7.88 -5.83 15.19
CA LEU A 91 6.79 -4.99 14.69
C LEU A 91 6.00 -5.78 13.65
N LEU A 92 4.70 -5.94 13.87
CA LEU A 92 3.82 -6.69 12.97
C LEU A 92 3.30 -5.80 11.84
N GLN A 93 2.97 -6.42 10.71
CA GLN A 93 2.38 -5.76 9.53
C GLN A 93 1.09 -5.00 9.87
N ASP A 94 0.24 -5.57 10.73
CA ASP A 94 -1.03 -4.99 11.16
C ASP A 94 -0.90 -4.48 12.61
N PRO A 95 -0.77 -3.15 12.82
CA PRO A 95 -0.62 -2.58 14.15
C PRO A 95 -1.86 -2.80 15.03
N GLU A 96 -3.06 -2.98 14.45
CA GLU A 96 -4.28 -3.23 15.22
C GLU A 96 -4.25 -4.58 15.94
N ARG A 97 -3.49 -5.54 15.41
CA ARG A 97 -3.26 -6.84 16.08
C ARG A 97 -2.20 -6.79 17.18
N GLN A 98 -1.40 -5.73 17.20
CA GLN A 98 -0.32 -5.56 18.17
C GLN A 98 -0.74 -4.69 19.34
N ILE A 99 -1.53 -3.65 19.10
CA ILE A 99 -2.01 -2.71 20.12
C ILE A 99 -3.05 -3.40 21.01
N VAL A 100 -2.81 -3.41 22.33
CA VAL A 100 -3.66 -4.06 23.35
C VAL A 100 -4.20 -3.10 24.40
N ALA A 101 -3.52 -1.98 24.65
CA ALA A 101 -3.95 -1.01 25.66
C ALA A 101 -4.89 0.06 25.09
N SER A 102 -5.72 0.65 25.96
CA SER A 102 -6.71 1.64 25.57
C SER A 102 -6.14 3.04 25.30
N ASN A 103 -4.93 3.34 25.79
CA ASN A 103 -4.26 4.62 25.54
C ASN A 103 -2.78 4.43 25.19
N VAL A 104 -2.20 5.45 24.55
CA VAL A 104 -0.84 5.41 24.01
C VAL A 104 0.22 5.18 25.08
N TYR A 105 0.13 5.87 26.21
CA TYR A 105 1.10 5.72 27.30
C TYR A 105 1.16 4.27 27.81
N ASN A 106 -0.01 3.69 28.09
CA ASN A 106 -0.11 2.31 28.61
C ASN A 106 0.31 1.28 27.54
N GLU A 107 0.07 1.56 26.28
CA GLU A 107 0.53 0.69 25.17
C GLU A 107 2.06 0.62 25.15
N ILE A 108 2.74 1.76 25.24
CA ILE A 108 4.21 1.80 25.26
C ILE A 108 4.77 1.20 26.56
N ALA A 109 4.07 1.37 27.69
CA ALA A 109 4.43 0.81 28.98
C ALA A 109 4.29 -0.72 29.03
N PHE A 110 3.39 -1.30 28.23
CA PHE A 110 2.98 -2.70 28.32
C PHE A 110 4.15 -3.70 28.29
N GLY A 111 5.08 -3.52 27.36
CA GLY A 111 6.27 -4.38 27.27
C GLY A 111 7.17 -4.27 28.49
N PRO A 112 7.67 -3.08 28.83
CA PRO A 112 8.52 -2.84 30.02
C PRO A 112 7.88 -3.29 31.34
N GLU A 113 6.56 -3.11 31.55
CA GLU A 113 5.84 -3.59 32.72
C GLU A 113 5.84 -5.13 32.82
N ASN A 114 5.59 -5.82 31.69
CA ASN A 114 5.65 -7.28 31.65
C ASN A 114 7.06 -7.84 31.89
N LEU A 115 8.09 -7.05 31.62
CA LEU A 115 9.47 -7.39 31.99
C LEU A 115 9.77 -7.16 33.46
N GLY A 116 8.85 -6.55 34.23
CA GLY A 116 9.02 -6.26 35.65
C GLY A 116 10.07 -5.18 35.94
N LEU A 117 10.28 -4.24 35.01
CA LEU A 117 11.25 -3.15 35.18
C LEU A 117 10.81 -2.19 36.28
N PRO A 118 11.76 -1.49 36.96
CA PRO A 118 11.45 -0.43 37.89
C PRO A 118 10.64 0.70 37.25
N ARG A 119 9.70 1.30 37.99
CA ARG A 119 8.79 2.33 37.46
C ARG A 119 9.53 3.52 36.84
N ASP A 120 10.60 3.97 37.46
CA ASP A 120 11.36 5.12 36.97
C ASP A 120 12.03 4.81 35.62
N GLU A 121 12.53 3.59 35.45
CA GLU A 121 13.11 3.10 34.20
C GLU A 121 12.03 2.97 33.11
N ILE A 122 10.83 2.49 33.47
CA ILE A 122 9.70 2.40 32.53
C ILE A 122 9.36 3.79 31.99
N VAL A 123 9.22 4.80 32.88
CA VAL A 123 8.91 6.18 32.47
C VAL A 123 9.98 6.73 31.54
N GLU A 124 11.27 6.56 31.90
CA GLU A 124 12.39 7.04 31.08
C GLU A 124 12.38 6.41 29.68
N ARG A 125 12.14 5.09 29.58
CA ARG A 125 12.08 4.37 28.30
C ARG A 125 10.90 4.80 27.44
N ILE A 126 9.73 5.05 28.03
CA ILE A 126 8.55 5.58 27.34
C ILE A 126 8.85 6.97 26.78
N ASP A 127 9.36 7.88 27.60
CA ASP A 127 9.65 9.25 27.20
C ASP A 127 10.69 9.28 26.07
N LEU A 128 11.72 8.44 26.16
CA LEU A 128 12.72 8.30 25.10
C LEU A 128 12.12 7.78 23.78
N ALA A 129 11.30 6.73 23.85
CA ALA A 129 10.65 6.15 22.66
C ALA A 129 9.68 7.14 22.01
N MET A 130 8.87 7.83 22.83
CA MET A 130 7.93 8.84 22.33
C MET A 130 8.65 10.00 21.66
N LYS A 131 9.70 10.52 22.29
CA LYS A 131 10.50 11.63 21.75
C LYS A 131 11.16 11.24 20.42
N ARG A 132 11.70 10.00 20.33
CA ARG A 132 12.36 9.50 19.11
C ARG A 132 11.42 9.43 17.91
N LEU A 133 10.15 9.16 18.16
CA LEU A 133 9.11 8.98 17.14
C LEU A 133 8.19 10.20 16.99
N GLY A 134 8.43 11.28 17.75
CA GLY A 134 7.63 12.51 17.72
C GLY A 134 6.18 12.27 18.16
N LEU A 135 5.96 11.46 19.22
CA LEU A 135 4.64 11.03 19.68
C LEU A 135 4.16 11.73 20.95
N GLU A 136 4.91 12.70 21.47
CA GLU A 136 4.61 13.34 22.78
C GLU A 136 3.20 13.93 22.82
N TYR A 137 2.70 14.45 21.71
CA TYR A 137 1.34 15.01 21.59
C TYR A 137 0.23 13.95 21.67
N LEU A 138 0.56 12.66 21.55
CA LEU A 138 -0.40 11.54 21.62
C LEU A 138 -0.44 10.88 23.00
N ARG A 139 0.38 11.31 23.97
CA ARG A 139 0.61 10.61 25.24
C ARG A 139 -0.66 10.12 25.91
N ASP A 140 -1.66 10.97 26.02
CA ASP A 140 -2.91 10.70 26.74
C ASP A 140 -4.07 10.31 25.81
N ARG A 141 -3.81 10.15 24.50
CA ARG A 141 -4.84 9.78 23.52
C ARG A 141 -5.20 8.30 23.60
N GLU A 142 -6.45 8.03 23.27
CA GLU A 142 -6.97 6.67 23.14
C GLU A 142 -6.50 6.01 21.84
N THR A 143 -6.02 4.78 21.93
CA THR A 143 -5.41 4.06 20.79
C THR A 143 -6.40 3.81 19.66
N PHE A 144 -7.69 3.64 19.95
CA PHE A 144 -8.71 3.44 18.92
C PHE A 144 -9.00 4.71 18.09
N SER A 145 -8.68 5.91 18.62
CA SER A 145 -8.88 7.18 17.92
C SER A 145 -7.72 7.55 16.97
N LEU A 146 -6.65 6.76 16.97
CA LEU A 146 -5.46 7.02 16.18
C LEU A 146 -5.66 6.62 14.72
N SER A 147 -5.01 7.38 13.82
CA SER A 147 -4.85 6.99 12.43
C SER A 147 -3.97 5.74 12.29
N GLY A 148 -4.02 5.05 11.15
CA GLY A 148 -3.18 3.86 10.88
C GLY A 148 -1.69 4.14 11.06
N GLY A 149 -1.20 5.28 10.57
CA GLY A 149 0.20 5.69 10.73
C GLY A 149 0.58 6.01 12.18
N GLU A 150 -0.30 6.66 12.96
CA GLU A 150 -0.08 6.89 14.39
C GLU A 150 -0.06 5.57 15.15
N LYS A 151 -0.97 4.64 14.85
CA LYS A 151 -0.95 3.28 15.43
C LYS A 151 0.36 2.56 15.15
N GLN A 152 0.87 2.64 13.92
CA GLN A 152 2.14 2.04 13.52
C GLN A 152 3.32 2.62 14.34
N LYS A 153 3.39 3.95 14.47
CA LYS A 153 4.40 4.63 15.29
C LYS A 153 4.28 4.26 16.78
N VAL A 154 3.07 4.16 17.31
CA VAL A 154 2.83 3.75 18.71
C VAL A 154 3.26 2.30 18.94
N ALA A 155 2.92 1.37 18.05
CA ALA A 155 3.38 -0.02 18.13
C ALA A 155 4.93 -0.11 18.08
N LEU A 156 5.57 0.67 17.21
CA LEU A 156 7.03 0.77 17.16
C LEU A 156 7.61 1.34 18.47
N ALA A 157 6.98 2.36 19.06
CA ALA A 157 7.41 2.91 20.36
C ALA A 157 7.39 1.85 21.46
N GLY A 158 6.34 1.03 21.52
CA GLY A 158 6.24 -0.10 22.46
C GLY A 158 7.38 -1.12 22.27
N VAL A 159 7.74 -1.42 21.04
CA VAL A 159 8.89 -2.29 20.72
C VAL A 159 10.21 -1.65 21.18
N LEU A 160 10.43 -0.36 20.88
CA LEU A 160 11.66 0.35 21.23
C LEU A 160 11.82 0.51 22.76
N ALA A 161 10.73 0.69 23.49
CA ALA A 161 10.75 0.81 24.95
C ALA A 161 11.26 -0.47 25.64
N MET A 162 11.11 -1.65 25.02
CA MET A 162 11.71 -2.90 25.47
C MET A 162 13.23 -2.97 25.27
N ASN A 163 13.79 -2.09 24.44
CA ASN A 163 15.22 -2.01 24.10
C ASN A 163 15.84 -3.33 23.59
N PRO A 164 15.25 -4.01 22.62
CA PRO A 164 15.77 -5.27 22.10
C PRO A 164 17.10 -5.09 21.37
N SER A 165 17.92 -6.15 21.27
CA SER A 165 19.17 -6.15 20.48
C SER A 165 18.94 -6.40 18.99
N ILE A 166 17.83 -7.07 18.65
CA ILE A 166 17.43 -7.37 17.28
C ILE A 166 16.05 -6.76 17.05
N LEU A 167 15.87 -6.02 15.98
CA LEU A 167 14.59 -5.51 15.51
C LEU A 167 14.14 -6.31 14.28
N LEU A 168 12.96 -6.87 14.35
CA LEU A 168 12.30 -7.61 13.27
C LEU A 168 11.06 -6.83 12.84
N LEU A 169 11.13 -6.18 11.69
CA LEU A 169 10.13 -5.25 11.19
C LEU A 169 9.44 -5.88 9.98
N ASP A 170 8.20 -6.35 10.16
CA ASP A 170 7.42 -7.02 9.10
C ASP A 170 6.47 -6.00 8.46
N GLU A 171 6.83 -5.51 7.28
CA GLU A 171 6.14 -4.50 6.47
C GLU A 171 5.78 -3.21 7.26
N PRO A 172 6.76 -2.59 7.93
CA PRO A 172 6.51 -1.43 8.80
C PRO A 172 6.03 -0.18 8.06
N LEU A 173 6.11 -0.13 6.73
CA LEU A 173 5.73 1.03 5.93
C LEU A 173 4.31 0.93 5.37
N ALA A 174 3.61 -0.19 5.57
CA ALA A 174 2.34 -0.50 4.89
C ALA A 174 1.22 0.53 5.14
N SER A 175 1.18 1.15 6.32
CA SER A 175 0.14 2.13 6.72
C SER A 175 0.62 3.59 6.70
N LEU A 176 1.87 3.82 6.29
CA LEU A 176 2.50 5.14 6.30
C LEU A 176 2.40 5.82 4.93
N ASP A 177 2.13 7.12 4.95
CA ASP A 177 2.36 7.95 3.78
C ASP A 177 3.87 8.03 3.45
N PRO A 178 4.25 8.41 2.21
CA PRO A 178 5.65 8.39 1.79
C PRO A 178 6.59 9.17 2.72
N ALA A 179 6.21 10.36 3.18
CA ALA A 179 7.06 11.16 4.05
C ALA A 179 7.27 10.49 5.41
N SER A 180 6.19 9.98 6.02
CA SER A 180 6.27 9.22 7.28
C SER A 180 7.03 7.90 7.13
N ALA A 181 6.98 7.27 5.95
CA ALA A 181 7.76 6.08 5.64
C ALA A 181 9.27 6.39 5.64
N TYR A 182 9.71 7.47 4.99
CA TYR A 182 11.12 7.87 5.00
C TYR A 182 11.60 8.25 6.41
N GLU A 183 10.80 8.97 7.20
CA GLU A 183 11.11 9.25 8.62
C GLU A 183 11.35 7.95 9.40
N ALA A 184 10.50 6.92 9.19
CA ALA A 184 10.66 5.61 9.84
C ALA A 184 11.94 4.89 9.36
N LEU A 185 12.22 4.94 8.05
CA LEU A 185 13.43 4.35 7.46
C LEU A 185 14.72 4.97 8.03
N ASP A 186 14.76 6.29 8.20
CA ASP A 186 15.89 7.00 8.83
C ASP A 186 16.09 6.55 10.29
N ILE A 187 14.98 6.32 11.03
CA ILE A 187 15.03 5.79 12.39
C ILE A 187 15.60 4.36 12.38
N PHE A 188 15.19 3.50 11.45
CA PHE A 188 15.72 2.12 11.37
C PHE A 188 17.20 2.10 11.05
N ARG A 189 17.68 2.97 10.17
CA ARG A 189 19.12 3.10 9.90
C ARG A 189 19.88 3.60 11.13
N SER A 190 19.38 4.66 11.79
CA SER A 190 19.98 5.17 13.03
C SER A 190 20.09 4.08 14.12
N LEU A 191 19.07 3.23 14.26
CA LEU A 191 19.08 2.12 15.21
C LEU A 191 20.16 1.09 14.88
N ALA A 192 20.38 0.80 13.59
CA ALA A 192 21.44 -0.08 13.16
C ALA A 192 22.83 0.55 13.41
N ASP A 193 23.00 1.83 13.13
CA ASP A 193 24.25 2.58 13.38
C ASP A 193 24.57 2.66 14.90
N GLU A 194 23.55 2.62 15.77
CA GLU A 194 23.70 2.50 17.23
C GLU A 194 24.05 1.07 17.70
N GLY A 195 24.19 0.12 16.77
CA GLY A 195 24.62 -1.26 17.04
C GLY A 195 23.50 -2.28 17.17
N LYS A 196 22.21 -1.90 16.95
CA LYS A 196 21.10 -2.86 16.90
C LYS A 196 21.12 -3.61 15.57
N THR A 197 20.84 -4.91 15.59
CA THR A 197 20.67 -5.68 14.37
C THR A 197 19.23 -5.50 13.85
N VAL A 198 19.07 -5.10 12.59
CA VAL A 198 17.76 -4.79 12.01
C VAL A 198 17.44 -5.74 10.86
N VAL A 199 16.32 -6.44 10.94
CA VAL A 199 15.72 -7.22 9.84
C VAL A 199 14.49 -6.48 9.38
N LEU A 200 14.57 -5.87 8.20
CA LEU A 200 13.49 -5.11 7.57
C LEU A 200 12.89 -5.95 6.44
N ILE A 201 11.63 -6.36 6.58
CA ILE A 201 10.88 -7.05 5.54
C ILE A 201 10.00 -6.03 4.85
N GLU A 202 10.17 -5.84 3.52
CA GLU A 202 9.40 -4.85 2.77
C GLU A 202 9.10 -5.29 1.33
N HIS A 203 7.95 -4.84 0.85
CA HIS A 203 7.56 -4.93 -0.56
C HIS A 203 7.96 -3.66 -1.34
N ARG A 204 8.02 -2.52 -0.68
CA ARG A 204 8.43 -1.22 -1.23
C ARG A 204 9.95 -1.13 -1.25
N VAL A 205 10.58 -1.96 -2.08
CA VAL A 205 12.05 -2.10 -2.11
C VAL A 205 12.73 -0.81 -2.51
N GLU A 206 12.17 -0.06 -3.46
CA GLU A 206 12.69 1.26 -3.86
C GLU A 206 12.84 2.21 -2.67
N ASP A 207 11.79 2.33 -1.84
CA ASP A 207 11.83 3.17 -0.65
C ASP A 207 12.82 2.62 0.39
N ALA A 208 12.79 1.30 0.63
CA ALA A 208 13.65 0.66 1.60
C ALA A 208 15.15 0.74 1.26
N ILE A 209 15.52 0.82 -0.02
CA ILE A 209 16.90 1.06 -0.48
C ILE A 209 17.45 2.40 0.02
N ALA A 210 16.58 3.39 0.24
CA ALA A 210 16.99 4.69 0.79
C ALA A 210 17.64 4.58 2.19
N THR A 211 17.36 3.50 2.96
CA THR A 211 18.05 3.24 4.23
C THR A 211 19.51 2.83 4.05
N SER A 212 20.00 2.64 2.83
CA SER A 212 21.31 2.06 2.53
C SER A 212 21.53 0.76 3.33
N PRO A 213 20.68 -0.28 3.15
CA PRO A 213 20.83 -1.53 3.89
C PRO A 213 22.19 -2.18 3.57
N ASP A 214 22.82 -2.79 4.58
CA ASP A 214 24.14 -3.42 4.44
C ASP A 214 24.08 -4.62 3.49
N ARG A 215 22.95 -5.37 3.55
CA ARG A 215 22.66 -6.46 2.60
C ARG A 215 21.18 -6.50 2.26
N LEU A 216 20.91 -7.06 1.09
CA LEU A 216 19.55 -7.40 0.66
C LEU A 216 19.44 -8.92 0.45
N MET A 217 18.36 -9.50 0.97
CA MET A 217 17.93 -10.88 0.70
C MET A 217 16.68 -10.84 -0.18
N TYR A 218 16.73 -11.51 -1.33
CA TYR A 218 15.54 -11.74 -2.14
C TYR A 218 15.08 -13.18 -2.01
N MET A 219 13.80 -13.35 -1.63
CA MET A 219 13.16 -14.64 -1.46
C MET A 219 12.15 -14.92 -2.57
N GLU A 220 12.16 -16.14 -3.08
CA GLU A 220 11.20 -16.64 -4.04
C GLU A 220 10.87 -18.11 -3.74
N ALA A 221 9.58 -18.46 -3.75
CA ALA A 221 9.10 -19.83 -3.52
C ALA A 221 9.76 -20.52 -2.30
N GLY A 222 9.87 -19.81 -1.17
CA GLY A 222 10.44 -20.33 0.07
C GLY A 222 11.97 -20.38 0.12
N LYS A 223 12.69 -19.94 -0.89
CA LYS A 223 14.17 -20.03 -0.99
C LYS A 223 14.82 -18.66 -1.09
N ILE A 224 16.08 -18.56 -0.64
CA ILE A 224 16.92 -17.41 -0.95
C ILE A 224 17.39 -17.52 -2.40
N LYS A 225 17.02 -16.58 -3.22
CA LYS A 225 17.51 -16.43 -4.61
C LYS A 225 18.73 -15.52 -4.70
N TYR A 226 18.77 -14.54 -3.82
CA TYR A 226 19.89 -13.59 -3.72
C TYR A 226 20.11 -13.20 -2.26
N LEU A 227 21.38 -13.08 -1.87
CA LEU A 227 21.80 -12.49 -0.61
C LEU A 227 23.15 -11.79 -0.83
N GLY A 228 23.16 -10.47 -0.77
CA GLY A 228 24.38 -9.70 -1.04
C GLY A 228 24.16 -8.20 -1.03
N SER A 229 25.13 -7.45 -1.60
CA SER A 229 25.06 -5.99 -1.75
C SER A 229 23.95 -5.59 -2.73
N ILE A 230 23.34 -4.42 -2.48
CA ILE A 230 22.33 -3.83 -3.35
C ILE A 230 22.84 -3.62 -4.78
N ASP A 231 24.11 -3.28 -4.99
CA ASP A 231 24.69 -2.97 -6.29
C ASP A 231 24.57 -4.11 -7.33
N HIS A 232 24.44 -5.34 -6.86
CA HIS A 232 24.30 -6.52 -7.72
C HIS A 232 22.85 -6.99 -7.89
N LEU A 233 21.91 -6.35 -7.20
CA LEU A 233 20.48 -6.70 -7.20
C LEU A 233 19.84 -6.68 -8.59
N PRO A 234 20.09 -5.67 -9.45
CA PRO A 234 19.41 -5.56 -10.75
C PRO A 234 19.58 -6.78 -11.66
N ASN A 235 20.66 -7.55 -11.46
CA ASN A 235 20.92 -8.74 -12.25
C ASN A 235 20.27 -10.03 -11.69
N ALA A 236 19.86 -10.03 -10.43
CA ALA A 236 19.41 -11.20 -9.70
C ALA A 236 17.88 -11.31 -9.61
N ILE A 237 17.15 -10.21 -9.76
CA ILE A 237 15.70 -10.13 -9.49
C ILE A 237 14.95 -9.70 -10.76
N ASP A 238 13.79 -10.30 -10.99
CA ASP A 238 12.86 -9.81 -12.02
C ASP A 238 12.17 -8.53 -11.55
N HIS A 239 12.35 -7.42 -12.29
CA HIS A 239 11.74 -6.12 -12.00
C HIS A 239 10.20 -6.15 -11.99
N LYS A 240 9.57 -7.15 -12.60
CA LYS A 240 8.11 -7.35 -12.55
C LYS A 240 7.62 -7.92 -11.22
N GLN A 241 8.51 -8.48 -10.41
CA GLN A 241 8.16 -9.08 -9.12
C GLN A 241 8.32 -8.11 -7.94
N VAL A 242 9.18 -7.09 -8.10
CA VAL A 242 9.53 -6.15 -7.03
C VAL A 242 9.72 -4.76 -7.62
N LYS A 243 9.20 -3.74 -6.96
CA LYS A 243 9.38 -2.34 -7.34
C LYS A 243 10.86 -1.95 -7.18
N LEU A 244 11.53 -1.74 -8.30
CA LEU A 244 12.93 -1.31 -8.37
C LEU A 244 13.02 0.12 -8.87
N PRO A 245 14.11 0.86 -8.58
CA PRO A 245 14.37 2.17 -9.18
C PRO A 245 14.26 2.15 -10.70
N ALA A 246 13.59 3.14 -11.28
CA ALA A 246 13.28 3.18 -12.71
C ALA A 246 14.52 3.08 -13.60
N GLN A 247 15.64 3.69 -13.20
CA GLN A 247 16.92 3.62 -13.92
C GLN A 247 17.41 2.16 -14.07
N TRP A 248 17.22 1.32 -13.03
CA TRP A 248 17.62 -0.08 -13.07
C TRP A 248 16.73 -0.91 -14.00
N VAL A 249 15.42 -0.59 -14.02
CA VAL A 249 14.47 -1.21 -14.97
C VAL A 249 14.86 -0.88 -16.41
N VAL A 250 15.11 0.39 -16.70
CA VAL A 250 15.56 0.87 -18.02
C VAL A 250 16.85 0.20 -18.47
N GLU A 251 17.87 0.14 -17.62
CA GLU A 251 19.14 -0.52 -17.93
C GLU A 251 18.95 -2.01 -18.24
N ARG A 252 18.07 -2.68 -17.48
CA ARG A 252 17.78 -4.10 -17.69
C ARG A 252 17.08 -4.35 -19.03
N VAL A 253 16.04 -3.58 -19.34
CA VAL A 253 15.31 -3.68 -20.61
C VAL A 253 16.26 -3.48 -21.78
N LYS A 254 17.13 -2.46 -21.74
CA LYS A 254 18.17 -2.22 -22.76
C LYS A 254 19.15 -3.39 -22.93
N LYS A 255 19.56 -4.04 -21.82
CA LYS A 255 20.44 -5.21 -21.88
C LYS A 255 19.72 -6.44 -22.51
N GLN A 256 18.44 -6.62 -22.23
CA GLN A 256 17.64 -7.71 -22.79
C GLN A 256 17.37 -7.51 -24.28
N GLU A 257 17.05 -6.29 -24.72
CA GLU A 257 16.85 -5.97 -26.15
C GLU A 257 18.12 -6.17 -26.99
N LYS A 258 19.30 -5.91 -26.42
CA LYS A 258 20.59 -6.21 -27.08
C LYS A 258 20.88 -7.71 -27.21
N SER A 259 20.20 -8.57 -26.43
CA SER A 259 20.37 -10.03 -26.45
C SER A 259 19.36 -10.76 -27.36
N VAL A 260 18.32 -10.06 -27.81
CA VAL A 260 17.29 -10.57 -28.71
C VAL A 260 17.34 -9.76 -30.01
N GLU A 261 18.00 -10.30 -31.05
CA GLU A 261 17.93 -9.72 -32.39
C GLU A 261 16.47 -9.63 -32.86
N THR A 262 16.06 -8.38 -33.10
CA THR A 262 14.95 -7.95 -33.95
C THR A 262 13.64 -8.76 -33.92
N VAL A 263 12.77 -8.41 -33.01
CA VAL A 263 11.34 -8.36 -33.26
C VAL A 263 10.97 -6.88 -33.31
N SER A 264 10.73 -6.36 -34.50
CA SER A 264 10.27 -4.99 -34.71
C SER A 264 8.96 -4.76 -33.98
N ARG A 265 9.00 -4.03 -32.86
CA ARG A 265 7.82 -3.39 -32.31
C ARG A 265 7.41 -2.24 -33.25
N PRO A 266 6.10 -2.06 -33.53
CA PRO A 266 5.68 -0.85 -34.22
C PRO A 266 6.15 0.36 -33.39
N ALA A 267 6.76 1.32 -34.07
CA ALA A 267 7.07 2.61 -33.49
C ALA A 267 5.78 3.17 -32.87
N PRO A 268 5.86 3.82 -31.68
CA PRO A 268 4.72 4.56 -31.17
C PRO A 268 4.25 5.47 -32.30
N SER A 269 2.97 5.38 -32.68
CA SER A 269 2.36 6.34 -33.58
C SER A 269 2.69 7.71 -33.03
N GLU A 270 3.21 8.62 -33.87
CA GLU A 270 3.39 10.02 -33.54
C GLU A 270 2.08 10.49 -32.91
N VAL A 271 2.10 10.64 -31.58
CA VAL A 271 1.01 11.29 -30.87
C VAL A 271 1.14 12.75 -31.25
N GLU A 272 0.40 13.17 -32.26
CA GLU A 272 0.18 14.59 -32.55
C GLU A 272 -0.17 15.25 -31.22
N GLY A 273 0.60 16.29 -30.87
CA GLY A 273 0.49 17.00 -29.62
C GLY A 273 -0.97 17.25 -29.28
N THR A 274 -1.42 16.72 -28.16
CA THR A 274 -2.79 16.87 -27.69
C THR A 274 -3.00 18.34 -27.37
N ASP A 275 -3.53 19.04 -28.36
CA ASP A 275 -4.24 20.30 -28.19
C ASP A 275 -5.23 20.11 -27.01
N LYS A 276 -5.39 21.14 -26.18
CA LYS A 276 -6.23 21.14 -24.97
C LYS A 276 -7.48 20.28 -25.18
N ARG A 277 -7.50 19.05 -24.61
CA ARG A 277 -8.72 18.22 -24.64
C ARG A 277 -9.84 19.05 -24.08
N GLU A 278 -10.87 19.35 -24.87
CA GLU A 278 -12.09 19.98 -24.37
C GLU A 278 -12.56 19.14 -23.17
N ARG A 279 -12.71 19.78 -22.00
CA ARG A 279 -13.21 19.08 -20.81
C ARG A 279 -14.58 18.49 -21.15
N GLY A 280 -14.76 17.18 -20.91
CA GLY A 280 -16.04 16.52 -21.13
C GLY A 280 -17.15 17.06 -20.24
N GLU A 281 -18.36 16.51 -20.35
CA GLU A 281 -19.51 16.87 -19.52
C GLU A 281 -19.19 16.73 -18.03
N THR A 282 -19.48 17.77 -17.22
CA THR A 282 -19.31 17.74 -15.77
C THR A 282 -20.32 16.81 -15.12
N MET A 283 -19.82 15.81 -14.43
CA MET A 283 -20.63 14.79 -13.75
C MET A 283 -20.77 15.02 -12.25
N VAL A 284 -19.72 15.56 -11.62
CA VAL A 284 -19.72 15.96 -10.20
C VAL A 284 -19.07 17.33 -10.08
N SER A 285 -19.66 18.20 -9.27
CA SER A 285 -19.02 19.49 -8.93
C SER A 285 -19.10 19.79 -7.44
N PHE A 286 -18.04 20.40 -6.95
CA PHE A 286 -17.92 20.98 -5.61
C PHE A 286 -17.86 22.47 -5.75
N GLU A 287 -18.73 23.19 -5.05
CA GLU A 287 -18.78 24.65 -5.07
C GLU A 287 -18.57 25.20 -3.66
N ASN A 288 -17.41 25.79 -3.42
CA ASN A 288 -16.99 26.40 -2.14
C ASN A 288 -17.22 25.48 -0.93
N VAL A 289 -16.91 24.20 -1.07
CA VAL A 289 -17.19 23.19 -0.05
C VAL A 289 -16.20 23.28 1.10
N SER A 290 -16.75 23.52 2.31
CA SER A 290 -16.02 23.42 3.58
C SER A 290 -16.71 22.42 4.50
N PHE A 291 -15.93 21.67 5.27
CA PHE A 291 -16.47 20.64 6.15
C PHE A 291 -15.64 20.45 7.43
N ARG A 292 -16.32 20.27 8.56
CA ARG A 292 -15.79 19.82 9.85
C ARG A 292 -16.73 18.77 10.46
N TYR A 293 -16.17 17.82 11.19
CA TYR A 293 -16.96 16.74 11.81
C TYR A 293 -17.80 17.21 12.99
N ASP A 294 -17.35 18.26 13.69
CA ASP A 294 -18.04 18.89 14.81
C ASP A 294 -17.79 20.39 14.79
N GLU A 295 -18.68 21.19 15.39
CA GLU A 295 -18.55 22.66 15.44
C GLU A 295 -17.32 23.15 16.19
N GLU A 296 -16.83 22.36 17.16
CA GLU A 296 -15.65 22.68 17.96
C GLU A 296 -14.34 22.20 17.30
N LEU A 297 -14.42 21.36 16.25
CA LEU A 297 -13.25 20.82 15.55
C LEU A 297 -12.82 21.73 14.38
N PRO A 298 -11.51 21.69 14.02
CA PRO A 298 -11.03 22.40 12.85
C PRO A 298 -11.65 21.87 11.56
N TYR A 299 -11.68 22.71 10.54
CA TYR A 299 -12.11 22.30 9.21
C TYR A 299 -11.17 21.23 8.64
N VAL A 300 -11.77 20.16 8.11
CA VAL A 300 -11.06 19.08 7.37
C VAL A 300 -11.01 19.40 5.88
N LEU A 301 -12.05 20.06 5.35
CA LEU A 301 -12.06 20.62 4.00
C LEU A 301 -12.34 22.13 4.08
N GLN A 302 -11.66 22.90 3.24
CA GLN A 302 -11.76 24.37 3.23
C GLN A 302 -11.88 24.87 1.80
N ASN A 303 -13.02 25.49 1.49
CA ASN A 303 -13.31 26.18 0.23
C ASN A 303 -12.92 25.35 -1.02
N VAL A 304 -13.24 24.06 -1.03
CA VAL A 304 -12.93 23.17 -2.14
C VAL A 304 -13.83 23.48 -3.34
N ASN A 305 -13.19 23.72 -4.48
CA ASN A 305 -13.83 23.84 -5.79
C ASN A 305 -13.22 22.79 -6.70
N LEU A 306 -14.04 21.91 -7.28
CA LEU A 306 -13.59 20.78 -8.08
C LEU A 306 -14.70 20.35 -9.03
N GLU A 307 -14.32 19.98 -10.25
CA GLU A 307 -15.20 19.32 -11.22
C GLU A 307 -14.62 17.96 -11.61
N ILE A 308 -15.46 16.95 -11.71
CA ILE A 308 -15.13 15.63 -12.27
C ILE A 308 -15.90 15.50 -13.57
N ASN A 309 -15.18 15.26 -14.65
CA ASN A 309 -15.72 15.30 -16.01
C ASN A 309 -15.66 13.90 -16.65
N ARG A 310 -16.46 13.70 -17.67
CA ARG A 310 -16.39 12.51 -18.52
C ARG A 310 -14.99 12.41 -19.16
N GLY A 311 -14.40 11.22 -19.13
CA GLY A 311 -13.06 10.93 -19.64
C GLY A 311 -11.94 11.10 -18.62
N ASP A 312 -12.26 11.58 -17.40
CA ASP A 312 -11.27 11.72 -16.35
C ASP A 312 -10.85 10.35 -15.78
N LEU A 313 -9.54 10.13 -15.74
CA LEU A 313 -8.87 9.08 -14.94
C LEU A 313 -7.97 9.78 -13.93
N ILE A 314 -8.55 10.05 -12.75
CA ILE A 314 -7.97 10.94 -11.75
C ILE A 314 -7.20 10.16 -10.70
N ALA A 315 -5.93 10.51 -10.47
CA ALA A 315 -5.21 10.15 -9.26
C ALA A 315 -5.36 11.25 -8.20
N VAL A 316 -5.86 10.91 -7.02
CA VAL A 316 -5.98 11.81 -5.87
C VAL A 316 -4.81 11.55 -4.93
N LEU A 317 -3.86 12.48 -4.88
CA LEU A 317 -2.62 12.40 -4.10
C LEU A 317 -2.66 13.35 -2.89
N GLY A 318 -1.80 13.08 -1.90
CA GLY A 318 -1.59 13.92 -0.71
C GLY A 318 -1.33 13.08 0.54
N GLN A 319 -0.89 13.74 1.62
CA GLN A 319 -0.57 13.07 2.88
C GLN A 319 -1.79 12.42 3.54
N ASN A 320 -1.54 11.52 4.50
CA ASN A 320 -2.58 11.00 5.38
C ASN A 320 -3.19 12.16 6.20
N GLY A 321 -4.53 12.18 6.32
CA GLY A 321 -5.23 13.26 6.99
C GLY A 321 -5.46 14.54 6.16
N ALA A 322 -4.98 14.64 4.93
CA ALA A 322 -5.19 15.81 4.06
C ALA A 322 -6.66 16.05 3.64
N GLY A 323 -7.55 15.10 3.92
CA GLY A 323 -8.98 15.22 3.58
C GLY A 323 -9.42 14.42 2.34
N LYS A 324 -8.55 13.62 1.71
CA LYS A 324 -8.86 12.84 0.49
C LYS A 324 -10.11 11.97 0.62
N SER A 325 -10.16 11.09 1.61
CA SER A 325 -11.35 10.23 1.84
C SER A 325 -12.57 11.04 2.27
N THR A 326 -12.39 12.17 2.97
CA THR A 326 -13.48 13.09 3.33
C THR A 326 -14.06 13.74 2.07
N LEU A 327 -13.22 14.18 1.14
CA LEU A 327 -13.64 14.71 -0.17
C LEU A 327 -14.53 13.70 -0.91
N ILE A 328 -14.07 12.47 -1.01
CA ILE A 328 -14.84 11.40 -1.69
C ILE A 328 -16.14 11.08 -0.97
N LYS A 329 -16.15 11.05 0.37
CA LYS A 329 -17.40 10.81 1.15
C LYS A 329 -18.46 11.87 0.89
N HIS A 330 -18.09 13.09 0.53
CA HIS A 330 -19.03 14.13 0.07
C HIS A 330 -19.56 13.83 -1.33
N ALA A 331 -18.69 13.40 -2.27
CA ALA A 331 -19.13 13.02 -3.62
C ALA A 331 -20.15 11.88 -3.60
N ILE A 332 -19.93 10.85 -2.79
CA ILE A 332 -20.86 9.70 -2.65
C ILE A 332 -22.02 9.96 -1.68
N GLY A 333 -22.14 11.18 -1.14
CA GLY A 333 -23.26 11.63 -0.31
C GLY A 333 -23.30 11.08 1.12
N LEU A 334 -22.24 10.41 1.58
CA LEU A 334 -22.13 9.91 2.97
C LEU A 334 -21.91 11.05 3.97
N LEU A 335 -21.27 12.14 3.55
CA LEU A 335 -21.12 13.36 4.34
C LEU A 335 -21.83 14.49 3.63
N LYS A 336 -22.29 15.47 4.41
CA LYS A 336 -22.89 16.70 3.91
C LYS A 336 -21.97 17.86 4.25
N PRO A 337 -21.72 18.79 3.30
CA PRO A 337 -20.84 19.91 3.57
C PRO A 337 -21.42 20.83 4.67
N THR A 338 -20.51 21.40 5.50
CA THR A 338 -20.86 22.46 6.47
C THR A 338 -21.21 23.73 5.72
N GLU A 339 -20.43 24.05 4.67
CA GLU A 339 -20.64 25.21 3.80
C GLU A 339 -20.43 24.78 2.34
N GLY A 340 -21.02 25.50 1.41
CA GLY A 340 -20.96 25.18 -0.02
C GLY A 340 -21.93 24.08 -0.43
N THR A 341 -21.75 23.53 -1.63
CA THR A 341 -22.65 22.51 -2.19
C THR A 341 -21.88 21.53 -3.06
N VAL A 342 -22.26 20.26 -2.99
CA VAL A 342 -21.79 19.21 -3.92
C VAL A 342 -22.96 18.81 -4.81
N TYR A 343 -22.71 18.79 -6.11
CA TYR A 343 -23.67 18.35 -7.12
C TYR A 343 -23.20 17.06 -7.78
N VAL A 344 -24.14 16.16 -8.01
CA VAL A 344 -23.97 14.94 -8.81
C VAL A 344 -24.97 14.99 -9.94
N GLU A 345 -24.50 15.01 -11.18
CA GLU A 345 -25.32 15.25 -12.39
C GLU A 345 -26.27 16.47 -12.21
N GLY A 346 -25.75 17.58 -11.68
CA GLY A 346 -26.47 18.81 -11.43
C GLY A 346 -27.47 18.77 -10.26
N GLN A 347 -27.57 17.67 -9.53
CA GLN A 347 -28.44 17.52 -8.37
C GLN A 347 -27.68 17.72 -7.06
N ASP A 348 -28.13 18.62 -6.20
CA ASP A 348 -27.55 18.85 -4.86
C ASP A 348 -27.65 17.56 -4.01
N THR A 349 -26.48 17.07 -3.56
CA THR A 349 -26.38 15.81 -2.78
C THR A 349 -27.14 15.83 -1.46
N ARG A 350 -27.49 17.01 -0.92
CA ARG A 350 -28.35 17.15 0.26
C ARG A 350 -29.82 16.79 -0.01
N LYS A 351 -30.24 16.85 -1.28
CA LYS A 351 -31.64 16.68 -1.73
C LYS A 351 -31.92 15.30 -2.30
N ILE A 352 -30.88 14.51 -2.57
CA ILE A 352 -30.99 13.15 -3.11
C ILE A 352 -30.45 12.12 -2.14
N SER A 353 -30.95 10.89 -2.23
CA SER A 353 -30.52 9.78 -1.38
C SER A 353 -29.17 9.21 -1.84
N VAL A 354 -28.45 8.56 -0.92
CA VAL A 354 -27.21 7.82 -1.24
C VAL A 354 -27.45 6.79 -2.35
N ALA A 355 -28.63 6.11 -2.34
CA ALA A 355 -28.97 5.15 -3.39
C ALA A 355 -29.13 5.79 -4.78
N GLN A 356 -29.61 7.04 -4.86
CA GLN A 356 -29.65 7.78 -6.12
C GLN A 356 -28.26 8.18 -6.59
N ILE A 357 -27.38 8.60 -5.65
CA ILE A 357 -25.97 8.90 -5.94
C ILE A 357 -25.25 7.63 -6.40
N ALA A 358 -25.51 6.47 -5.78
CA ALA A 358 -24.89 5.20 -6.13
C ALA A 358 -25.18 4.73 -7.58
N ARG A 359 -26.24 5.24 -8.23
CA ARG A 359 -26.45 5.05 -9.68
C ARG A 359 -25.42 5.78 -10.53
N VAL A 360 -24.76 6.80 -9.96
CA VAL A 360 -23.76 7.60 -10.66
C VAL A 360 -22.35 7.26 -10.17
N LEU A 361 -22.14 7.20 -8.86
CA LEU A 361 -20.82 6.92 -8.25
C LEU A 361 -20.82 5.60 -7.51
N GLY A 362 -20.04 4.63 -7.99
CA GLY A 362 -19.70 3.42 -7.26
C GLY A 362 -18.39 3.61 -6.50
N PHE A 363 -18.32 3.10 -5.27
CA PHE A 363 -17.17 3.24 -4.39
C PHE A 363 -16.61 1.88 -3.97
N VAL A 364 -15.30 1.69 -4.15
CA VAL A 364 -14.56 0.51 -3.70
C VAL A 364 -13.68 0.89 -2.52
N PHE A 365 -13.91 0.27 -1.37
CA PHE A 365 -13.15 0.49 -0.14
C PHE A 365 -11.73 -0.05 -0.23
N GLN A 366 -10.82 0.53 0.55
CA GLN A 366 -9.43 0.09 0.67
C GLN A 366 -9.34 -1.40 1.03
N SER A 367 -10.03 -1.82 2.11
CA SER A 367 -10.09 -3.22 2.53
C SER A 367 -11.35 -3.91 2.00
N PRO A 368 -11.24 -5.03 1.25
CA PRO A 368 -12.38 -5.81 0.80
C PRO A 368 -13.31 -6.27 1.94
N SER A 369 -12.74 -6.57 3.12
CA SER A 369 -13.52 -7.03 4.29
C SER A 369 -14.51 -5.99 4.83
N HIS A 370 -14.35 -4.71 4.48
CA HIS A 370 -15.31 -3.66 4.84
C HIS A 370 -16.49 -3.57 3.88
N MET A 371 -16.43 -4.30 2.77
CA MET A 371 -17.45 -4.24 1.72
C MET A 371 -18.17 -5.60 1.52
N LEU A 372 -17.43 -6.70 1.68
CA LEU A 372 -17.92 -8.05 1.42
C LEU A 372 -18.62 -8.63 2.66
N TYR A 373 -19.90 -9.03 2.50
CA TYR A 373 -20.70 -9.57 3.61
C TYR A 373 -21.69 -10.67 3.20
N ALA A 374 -21.96 -10.83 1.90
CA ALA A 374 -22.89 -11.84 1.42
C ALA A 374 -22.33 -13.28 1.56
N PRO A 375 -23.20 -14.31 1.63
CA PRO A 375 -22.77 -15.70 1.71
C PRO A 375 -21.99 -16.19 0.49
N THR A 376 -22.29 -15.66 -0.70
CA THR A 376 -21.67 -16.05 -1.96
C THR A 376 -21.26 -14.84 -2.80
N VAL A 377 -20.28 -15.03 -3.70
CA VAL A 377 -19.86 -14.01 -4.67
C VAL A 377 -21.05 -13.53 -5.50
N ARG A 378 -21.90 -14.46 -5.98
CA ARG A 378 -23.10 -14.12 -6.75
C ARG A 378 -24.03 -13.19 -5.98
N GLU A 379 -24.38 -13.54 -4.75
CA GLU A 379 -25.26 -12.73 -3.89
C GLU A 379 -24.65 -11.36 -3.58
N GLU A 380 -23.34 -11.28 -3.41
CA GLU A 380 -22.63 -10.02 -3.22
C GLU A 380 -22.81 -9.08 -4.43
N LEU A 381 -22.66 -9.61 -5.65
CA LEU A 381 -22.83 -8.83 -6.87
C LEU A 381 -24.31 -8.46 -7.14
N GLU A 382 -25.24 -9.28 -6.70
CA GLU A 382 -26.69 -9.03 -6.85
C GLU A 382 -27.21 -7.93 -5.92
N PHE A 383 -26.54 -7.71 -4.79
CA PHE A 383 -27.01 -6.81 -3.73
C PHE A 383 -27.23 -5.37 -4.23
N GLY A 384 -26.23 -4.80 -4.89
CA GLY A 384 -26.31 -3.45 -5.42
C GLY A 384 -27.45 -3.27 -6.43
N PRO A 385 -27.50 -4.03 -7.52
CA PRO A 385 -28.56 -3.95 -8.53
C PRO A 385 -29.96 -4.14 -7.95
N LYS A 386 -30.15 -5.10 -7.02
CA LYS A 386 -31.47 -5.31 -6.35
C LYS A 386 -31.91 -4.08 -5.57
N ASN A 387 -31.00 -3.46 -4.79
CA ASN A 387 -31.28 -2.24 -4.04
C ASN A 387 -31.52 -1.01 -4.94
N LEU A 388 -30.95 -1.01 -6.14
CA LEU A 388 -31.21 0.00 -7.17
C LEU A 388 -32.47 -0.28 -7.98
N ALA A 389 -33.27 -1.28 -7.58
CA ALA A 389 -34.53 -1.69 -8.20
C ALA A 389 -34.40 -2.10 -9.69
N PHE A 390 -33.30 -2.80 -10.05
CA PHE A 390 -33.15 -3.43 -11.36
C PHE A 390 -34.15 -4.59 -11.47
N LYS A 391 -34.65 -4.83 -12.68
CA LYS A 391 -35.47 -6.03 -12.96
C LYS A 391 -34.59 -7.28 -12.86
N GLU A 392 -35.15 -8.42 -12.51
CA GLU A 392 -34.43 -9.69 -12.31
C GLU A 392 -33.54 -10.07 -13.52
N GLU A 393 -34.05 -9.88 -14.73
CA GLU A 393 -33.26 -10.11 -15.96
C GLU A 393 -32.03 -9.18 -16.06
N GLN A 394 -32.20 -7.91 -15.68
CA GLN A 394 -31.11 -6.94 -15.66
C GLN A 394 -30.07 -7.28 -14.58
N VAL A 395 -30.51 -7.75 -13.41
CA VAL A 395 -29.62 -8.23 -12.34
C VAL A 395 -28.78 -9.40 -12.84
N ASN A 396 -29.43 -10.43 -13.40
CA ASN A 396 -28.75 -11.61 -13.91
C ASN A 396 -27.71 -11.27 -15.01
N THR A 397 -28.09 -10.40 -15.94
CA THR A 397 -27.19 -9.94 -17.02
C THR A 397 -25.98 -9.18 -16.43
N ALA A 398 -26.21 -8.18 -15.58
CA ALA A 398 -25.15 -7.37 -15.00
C ALA A 398 -24.18 -8.19 -14.14
N VAL A 399 -24.71 -9.13 -13.35
CA VAL A 399 -23.88 -10.03 -12.52
C VAL A 399 -23.03 -10.95 -13.38
N THR A 400 -23.61 -11.58 -14.41
CA THR A 400 -22.88 -12.51 -15.30
C THR A 400 -21.78 -11.79 -16.06
N GLU A 401 -22.06 -10.61 -16.60
CA GLU A 401 -21.05 -9.78 -17.27
C GLU A 401 -19.93 -9.38 -16.33
N SER A 402 -20.26 -8.94 -15.09
CA SER A 402 -19.25 -8.54 -14.09
C SER A 402 -18.36 -9.71 -13.66
N ILE A 403 -18.93 -10.91 -13.47
CA ILE A 403 -18.16 -12.13 -13.15
C ILE A 403 -17.17 -12.43 -14.26
N SER A 404 -17.62 -12.38 -15.51
CA SER A 404 -16.76 -12.64 -16.67
C SER A 404 -15.67 -11.59 -16.84
N THR A 405 -16.01 -10.30 -16.71
CA THR A 405 -15.08 -9.17 -16.88
C THR A 405 -13.95 -9.19 -15.84
N LEU A 406 -14.25 -9.59 -14.60
CA LEU A 406 -13.29 -9.62 -13.50
C LEU A 406 -12.67 -11.02 -13.25
N ASN A 407 -12.80 -11.96 -14.20
CA ASN A 407 -12.23 -13.31 -14.12
C ASN A 407 -12.62 -14.05 -12.82
N LEU A 408 -13.90 -13.99 -12.43
CA LEU A 408 -14.46 -14.65 -11.24
C LEU A 408 -15.25 -15.92 -11.60
N ASN A 409 -15.18 -16.39 -12.85
CA ASN A 409 -15.87 -17.60 -13.31
C ASN A 409 -15.48 -18.82 -12.47
N GLY A 410 -16.48 -19.57 -12.01
CA GLY A 410 -16.31 -20.74 -11.16
C GLY A 410 -16.17 -20.43 -9.66
N LEU A 411 -16.25 -19.15 -9.28
CA LEU A 411 -16.19 -18.69 -7.89
C LEU A 411 -17.56 -18.21 -7.37
N GLU A 412 -18.62 -18.31 -8.18
CA GLU A 412 -19.94 -17.72 -7.94
C GLU A 412 -20.54 -18.12 -6.60
N GLU A 413 -20.40 -19.41 -6.26
CA GLU A 413 -20.98 -20.03 -5.05
C GLU A 413 -20.01 -20.01 -3.85
N TYR A 414 -18.79 -19.47 -4.00
CA TYR A 414 -17.83 -19.39 -2.90
C TYR A 414 -18.15 -18.21 -1.98
N PRO A 415 -17.87 -18.35 -0.66
CA PRO A 415 -17.92 -17.23 0.26
C PRO A 415 -16.86 -16.19 -0.12
N PRO A 416 -17.22 -14.90 -0.32
CA PRO A 416 -16.26 -13.87 -0.73
C PRO A 416 -15.04 -13.76 0.20
N LEU A 417 -15.26 -13.80 1.52
CA LEU A 417 -14.18 -13.71 2.51
C LEU A 417 -13.27 -14.96 2.57
N GLY A 418 -13.68 -16.08 1.96
CA GLY A 418 -12.86 -17.29 1.82
C GLY A 418 -11.91 -17.26 0.61
N LEU A 419 -12.06 -16.29 -0.26
CA LEU A 419 -11.23 -16.11 -1.45
C LEU A 419 -9.84 -15.51 -1.12
N SER A 420 -8.88 -15.62 -2.05
CA SER A 420 -7.62 -14.89 -1.92
C SER A 420 -7.85 -13.37 -1.94
N PHE A 421 -6.93 -12.60 -1.38
CA PHE A 421 -7.07 -11.14 -1.30
C PHE A 421 -7.30 -10.49 -2.67
N GLY A 422 -6.57 -10.91 -3.71
CA GLY A 422 -6.77 -10.43 -5.08
C GLY A 422 -8.15 -10.77 -5.65
N GLN A 423 -8.67 -11.99 -5.38
CA GLN A 423 -10.03 -12.38 -5.76
C GLN A 423 -11.08 -11.58 -4.99
N GLN A 424 -10.89 -11.33 -3.69
CA GLN A 424 -11.75 -10.45 -2.89
C GLN A 424 -11.80 -9.03 -3.49
N LYS A 425 -10.64 -8.46 -3.86
CA LYS A 425 -10.58 -7.14 -4.50
C LYS A 425 -11.32 -7.12 -5.84
N ARG A 426 -11.15 -8.15 -6.68
CA ARG A 426 -11.92 -8.30 -7.93
C ARG A 426 -13.41 -8.41 -7.66
N THR A 427 -13.81 -9.11 -6.61
CA THR A 427 -15.22 -9.24 -6.20
C THR A 427 -15.82 -7.88 -5.79
N THR A 428 -15.08 -7.05 -5.03
CA THR A 428 -15.57 -5.70 -4.68
C THR A 428 -15.76 -4.80 -5.90
N ILE A 429 -14.86 -4.89 -6.88
CA ILE A 429 -14.97 -4.13 -8.13
C ILE A 429 -16.13 -4.67 -8.99
N ALA A 430 -16.29 -6.00 -9.08
CA ALA A 430 -17.39 -6.63 -9.78
C ALA A 430 -18.75 -6.24 -9.19
N ALA A 431 -18.84 -6.10 -7.86
CA ALA A 431 -20.05 -5.63 -7.18
C ALA A 431 -20.40 -4.17 -7.56
N VAL A 432 -19.40 -3.29 -7.73
CA VAL A 432 -19.63 -1.93 -8.23
C VAL A 432 -19.96 -1.95 -9.73
N LEU A 433 -19.26 -2.77 -10.51
CA LEU A 433 -19.52 -2.90 -11.96
C LEU A 433 -20.94 -3.38 -12.23
N SER A 434 -21.47 -4.34 -11.44
CA SER A 434 -22.84 -4.85 -11.57
C SER A 434 -23.91 -3.79 -11.33
N MET A 435 -23.61 -2.76 -10.54
CA MET A 435 -24.50 -1.61 -10.31
C MET A 435 -24.64 -0.69 -11.52
N ARG A 436 -23.74 -0.82 -12.53
CA ARG A 436 -23.67 0.05 -13.72
C ARG A 436 -23.58 1.54 -13.37
N SER A 437 -22.84 1.85 -12.30
CA SER A 437 -22.52 3.23 -11.95
C SER A 437 -21.69 3.87 -13.07
N LYS A 438 -21.83 5.18 -13.25
CA LYS A 438 -21.12 5.92 -14.33
C LYS A 438 -19.69 6.27 -13.95
N ILE A 439 -19.42 6.45 -12.66
CA ILE A 439 -18.11 6.82 -12.11
C ILE A 439 -17.66 5.72 -11.14
N MET A 440 -16.42 5.25 -11.30
CA MET A 440 -15.76 4.38 -10.34
C MET A 440 -14.86 5.19 -9.43
N VAL A 441 -14.98 5.02 -8.13
CA VAL A 441 -14.06 5.58 -7.14
C VAL A 441 -13.41 4.44 -6.36
N MET A 442 -12.10 4.40 -6.30
CA MET A 442 -11.33 3.38 -5.58
C MET A 442 -10.47 4.03 -4.51
N ASP A 443 -10.59 3.58 -3.28
CA ASP A 443 -9.72 4.03 -2.18
C ASP A 443 -8.56 3.03 -2.03
N GLU A 444 -7.34 3.48 -2.28
CA GLU A 444 -6.11 2.69 -2.24
C GLU A 444 -6.24 1.34 -2.97
N PRO A 445 -6.41 1.33 -4.30
CA PRO A 445 -6.73 0.11 -5.05
C PRO A 445 -5.65 -0.98 -4.94
N THR A 446 -4.41 -0.59 -4.64
CA THR A 446 -3.24 -1.48 -4.59
C THR A 446 -2.83 -1.85 -3.17
N ALA A 447 -3.45 -1.27 -2.13
CA ALA A 447 -3.12 -1.56 -0.74
C ALA A 447 -3.23 -3.05 -0.41
N GLY A 448 -2.24 -3.58 0.32
CA GLY A 448 -2.18 -4.98 0.74
C GLY A 448 -1.81 -5.97 -0.35
N GLN A 449 -1.41 -5.51 -1.53
CA GLN A 449 -0.92 -6.34 -2.63
C GLN A 449 0.60 -6.16 -2.81
N ASP A 450 1.27 -7.21 -3.28
CA ASP A 450 2.66 -7.07 -3.74
C ASP A 450 2.73 -6.41 -5.12
N TYR A 451 3.93 -5.97 -5.48
CA TYR A 451 4.18 -5.21 -6.71
C TYR A 451 3.67 -5.93 -7.97
N ALA A 452 3.96 -7.23 -8.11
CA ALA A 452 3.54 -7.99 -9.28
C ALA A 452 2.02 -8.11 -9.40
N ASN A 453 1.34 -8.33 -8.26
CA ASN A 453 -0.12 -8.45 -8.25
C ASN A 453 -0.80 -7.11 -8.53
N TYR A 454 -0.32 -6.01 -7.94
CA TYR A 454 -0.97 -4.74 -8.15
C TYR A 454 -0.70 -4.15 -9.55
N THR A 455 0.52 -4.29 -10.09
CA THR A 455 0.82 -3.83 -11.46
C THR A 455 0.00 -4.61 -12.48
N HIS A 456 -0.04 -5.95 -12.37
CA HIS A 456 -0.90 -6.77 -13.21
C HIS A 456 -2.38 -6.35 -13.12
N PHE A 457 -2.86 -6.09 -11.90
CA PHE A 457 -4.22 -5.63 -11.67
C PHE A 457 -4.48 -4.26 -12.32
N MET A 458 -3.59 -3.28 -12.13
CA MET A 458 -3.75 -1.95 -12.71
C MET A 458 -3.60 -1.97 -14.25
N ASP A 459 -2.69 -2.78 -14.79
CA ASP A 459 -2.55 -2.98 -16.22
C ASP A 459 -3.82 -3.60 -16.85
N GLU A 460 -4.45 -4.56 -16.18
CA GLU A 460 -5.72 -5.16 -16.62
C GLU A 460 -6.87 -4.13 -16.55
N MET A 461 -6.90 -3.29 -15.51
CA MET A 461 -7.94 -2.28 -15.31
C MET A 461 -7.80 -1.08 -16.26
N CYS A 462 -6.58 -0.55 -16.44
CA CYS A 462 -6.32 0.72 -17.14
C CYS A 462 -5.77 0.55 -18.55
N ARG A 463 -5.03 -0.54 -18.85
CA ARG A 463 -4.37 -0.83 -20.14
C ARG A 463 -3.64 0.38 -20.72
N PRO A 464 -2.49 0.78 -20.18
CA PRO A 464 -1.73 1.91 -20.71
C PRO A 464 -1.40 1.72 -22.20
N GLY A 465 -1.72 2.72 -23.02
CA GLY A 465 -1.54 2.68 -24.48
C GLY A 465 -2.69 2.01 -25.26
N ASP A 466 -3.70 1.46 -24.61
CA ASP A 466 -4.94 0.93 -25.19
C ASP A 466 -6.12 1.27 -24.28
N GLU A 467 -6.21 2.52 -23.91
CA GLU A 467 -7.16 3.04 -22.93
C GLU A 467 -8.63 2.80 -23.34
N GLU A 468 -8.94 2.82 -24.64
CA GLU A 468 -10.29 2.59 -25.15
C GLU A 468 -10.81 1.18 -24.83
N ASN A 469 -9.91 0.20 -24.69
CA ASN A 469 -10.24 -1.20 -24.42
C ASN A 469 -9.97 -1.62 -22.97
N SER A 470 -9.66 -0.67 -22.08
CA SER A 470 -9.47 -0.96 -20.65
C SER A 470 -10.81 -1.29 -19.98
N ILE A 471 -10.76 -2.08 -18.89
CA ILE A 471 -11.99 -2.38 -18.12
C ILE A 471 -12.63 -1.10 -17.59
N LEU A 472 -11.82 -0.14 -17.12
CA LEU A 472 -12.33 1.12 -16.58
C LEU A 472 -12.99 1.97 -17.66
N SER A 473 -12.31 2.28 -18.75
CA SER A 473 -12.85 3.15 -19.81
C SER A 473 -14.05 2.54 -20.53
N ALA A 474 -14.07 1.21 -20.71
CA ALA A 474 -15.18 0.52 -21.34
C ALA A 474 -16.47 0.54 -20.51
N ASN A 475 -16.36 0.67 -19.18
CA ASN A 475 -17.51 0.52 -18.28
C ASN A 475 -17.86 1.79 -17.50
N PHE A 476 -16.93 2.74 -17.37
CA PHE A 476 -17.13 3.96 -16.58
C PHE A 476 -16.85 5.21 -17.41
N ALA A 477 -17.67 6.23 -17.19
CA ALA A 477 -17.51 7.53 -17.83
C ALA A 477 -16.35 8.33 -17.23
N ALA A 478 -16.03 8.10 -15.95
CA ALA A 478 -14.86 8.63 -15.27
C ALA A 478 -14.42 7.68 -14.15
N THR A 479 -13.15 7.74 -13.79
CA THR A 479 -12.60 6.95 -12.69
C THR A 479 -11.70 7.81 -11.81
N LEU A 480 -11.82 7.63 -10.50
CA LEU A 480 -10.93 8.24 -9.50
C LEU A 480 -10.29 7.14 -8.66
N PHE A 481 -9.00 7.27 -8.39
CA PHE A 481 -8.35 6.45 -7.39
C PHE A 481 -7.55 7.31 -6.42
N ILE A 482 -7.81 7.12 -5.13
CA ILE A 482 -7.01 7.70 -4.06
C ILE A 482 -5.78 6.81 -3.91
N THR A 483 -4.60 7.39 -3.90
CA THR A 483 -3.37 6.64 -3.66
C THR A 483 -2.30 7.52 -3.04
N HIS A 484 -1.36 6.87 -2.37
CA HIS A 484 -0.10 7.44 -1.95
C HIS A 484 1.07 6.99 -2.84
N ASP A 485 0.84 6.04 -3.76
CA ASP A 485 1.83 5.59 -4.72
C ASP A 485 1.85 6.50 -5.95
N LEU A 486 2.89 7.33 -6.03
CA LEU A 486 3.07 8.30 -7.10
C LEU A 486 3.24 7.64 -8.48
N ASP A 487 3.82 6.43 -8.52
CA ASP A 487 4.03 5.71 -9.79
C ASP A 487 2.72 5.30 -10.45
N LEU A 488 1.66 5.07 -9.65
CA LEU A 488 0.33 4.83 -10.21
C LEU A 488 -0.21 6.09 -10.91
N ALA A 489 0.01 7.26 -10.33
CA ALA A 489 -0.39 8.52 -10.94
C ALA A 489 0.40 8.79 -12.23
N VAL A 490 1.72 8.57 -12.20
CA VAL A 490 2.62 8.74 -13.36
C VAL A 490 2.27 7.76 -14.49
N THR A 491 1.92 6.52 -14.16
CA THR A 491 1.72 5.46 -15.16
C THR A 491 0.32 5.44 -15.75
N TYR A 492 -0.71 5.72 -14.94
CA TYR A 492 -2.10 5.44 -15.32
C TYR A 492 -2.99 6.67 -15.40
N ALA A 493 -2.75 7.74 -14.62
CA ALA A 493 -3.66 8.87 -14.57
C ALA A 493 -3.50 9.83 -15.76
N ASN A 494 -4.62 10.38 -16.25
CA ASN A 494 -4.59 11.50 -17.19
C ASN A 494 -4.81 12.85 -16.49
N ARG A 495 -5.12 12.83 -15.17
CA ARG A 495 -5.33 14.01 -14.34
C ARG A 495 -4.93 13.72 -12.91
N VAL A 496 -4.27 14.65 -12.26
CA VAL A 496 -3.85 14.56 -10.86
C VAL A 496 -4.54 15.65 -10.05
N LEU A 497 -5.16 15.25 -8.93
CA LEU A 497 -5.60 16.14 -7.87
C LEU A 497 -4.64 16.03 -6.70
N LEU A 498 -3.94 17.09 -6.38
CA LEU A 498 -3.08 17.17 -5.20
C LEU A 498 -3.85 17.83 -4.07
N VAL A 499 -4.10 17.06 -2.99
CA VAL A 499 -4.85 17.49 -1.82
C VAL A 499 -3.89 17.79 -0.68
N GLY A 500 -3.94 19.00 -0.17
CA GLY A 500 -3.12 19.45 0.95
C GLY A 500 -3.89 20.48 1.78
N GLU A 501 -3.61 20.53 3.09
CA GLU A 501 -4.19 21.54 3.99
C GLU A 501 -5.73 21.66 3.92
N GLY A 502 -6.41 20.54 3.64
CA GLY A 502 -7.87 20.48 3.52
C GLY A 502 -8.45 21.05 2.22
N THR A 503 -7.64 21.33 1.21
CA THR A 503 -8.11 21.82 -0.09
C THR A 503 -7.43 21.10 -1.26
N VAL A 504 -7.94 21.32 -2.48
CA VAL A 504 -7.26 20.91 -3.72
C VAL A 504 -6.26 22.02 -4.07
N VAL A 505 -4.97 21.73 -3.89
CA VAL A 505 -3.88 22.71 -4.09
C VAL A 505 -3.37 22.74 -5.53
N ALA A 506 -3.55 21.64 -6.27
CA ALA A 506 -3.31 21.57 -7.72
C ALA A 506 -4.25 20.58 -8.39
N ASP A 507 -4.58 20.86 -9.65
CA ASP A 507 -5.50 20.10 -10.48
C ASP A 507 -5.08 20.25 -11.95
N GLY A 508 -4.67 19.16 -12.59
CA GLY A 508 -4.23 19.19 -13.99
C GLY A 508 -3.60 17.90 -14.47
N PRO A 509 -3.02 17.90 -15.68
CA PRO A 509 -2.25 16.79 -16.20
C PRO A 509 -1.08 16.42 -15.28
N PRO A 510 -0.71 15.12 -15.18
CA PRO A 510 0.40 14.68 -14.33
C PRO A 510 1.70 15.46 -14.58
N GLU A 511 2.04 15.72 -15.84
CA GLU A 511 3.26 16.43 -16.26
C GLU A 511 3.30 17.89 -15.80
N GLU A 512 2.14 18.50 -15.57
CA GLU A 512 2.05 19.88 -15.09
C GLU A 512 2.06 19.95 -13.56
N VAL A 513 1.35 19.04 -12.90
CA VAL A 513 1.18 19.04 -11.44
C VAL A 513 2.44 18.49 -10.76
N LEU A 514 2.99 17.37 -11.25
CA LEU A 514 4.05 16.65 -10.57
C LEU A 514 5.47 17.20 -10.82
N LYS A 515 5.62 18.21 -11.66
CA LYS A 515 6.93 18.88 -11.86
C LYS A 515 7.28 19.89 -10.77
N ASP A 516 6.31 20.32 -9.96
CA ASP A 516 6.48 21.33 -8.91
C ASP A 516 6.87 20.64 -7.59
N TYR A 517 8.18 20.49 -7.38
CA TYR A 517 8.75 19.83 -6.20
C TYR A 517 8.41 20.57 -4.89
N ASP A 518 8.33 21.91 -4.90
CA ASP A 518 7.96 22.69 -3.71
C ASP A 518 6.51 22.37 -3.30
N LEU A 519 5.63 22.22 -4.28
CA LEU A 519 4.25 21.84 -4.06
C LEU A 519 4.11 20.40 -3.55
N LEU A 520 4.86 19.48 -4.14
CA LEU A 520 4.90 18.08 -3.68
C LEU A 520 5.38 17.99 -2.22
N ASP A 521 6.45 18.71 -1.86
CA ASP A 521 6.99 18.72 -0.49
C ASP A 521 5.98 19.29 0.52
N ARG A 522 5.31 20.41 0.19
CA ARG A 522 4.20 20.98 1.01
C ARG A 522 3.09 19.98 1.25
N CYS A 523 2.76 19.14 0.28
CA CYS A 523 1.77 18.08 0.38
C CYS A 523 2.32 16.76 0.93
N ARG A 524 3.61 16.73 1.32
CA ARG A 524 4.33 15.56 1.81
C ARG A 524 4.29 14.38 0.83
N VAL A 525 4.25 14.69 -0.46
CA VAL A 525 4.39 13.71 -1.55
C VAL A 525 5.85 13.66 -1.95
N ARG A 526 6.45 12.49 -1.90
CA ARG A 526 7.86 12.31 -2.28
C ARG A 526 7.98 11.90 -3.75
N PRO A 527 8.85 12.56 -4.52
CA PRO A 527 9.20 12.10 -5.86
C PRO A 527 9.76 10.68 -5.85
N THR A 528 9.38 9.89 -6.83
CA THR A 528 9.92 8.54 -7.08
C THR A 528 10.94 8.59 -8.20
N SER A 529 11.79 7.58 -8.31
CA SER A 529 12.76 7.47 -9.42
C SER A 529 12.06 7.43 -10.80
N LEU A 530 10.82 6.90 -10.86
CA LEU A 530 10.02 6.90 -12.08
C LEU A 530 9.58 8.31 -12.47
N LEU A 531 9.13 9.13 -11.50
CA LEU A 531 8.78 10.52 -11.77
C LEU A 531 10.02 11.32 -12.24
N GLU A 532 11.14 11.22 -11.52
CA GLU A 532 12.37 11.92 -11.86
C GLU A 532 12.84 11.58 -13.29
N LEU A 533 12.88 10.30 -13.63
CA LEU A 533 13.27 9.84 -14.96
C LEU A 533 12.28 10.32 -16.05
N ASN A 534 11.00 10.33 -15.76
CA ASN A 534 9.99 10.87 -16.68
C ASN A 534 10.17 12.38 -16.91
N LEU A 535 10.44 13.16 -15.87
CA LEU A 535 10.69 14.60 -15.99
C LEU A 535 11.95 14.90 -16.81
N ASP A 536 13.02 14.13 -16.61
CA ASP A 536 14.26 14.26 -17.39
C ASP A 536 14.03 13.95 -18.89
N LEU A 537 13.20 12.97 -19.19
CA LEU A 537 12.92 12.54 -20.56
C LEU A 537 11.71 13.21 -21.20
N LEU A 538 10.92 13.98 -20.46
CA LEU A 538 9.71 14.67 -20.94
C LEU A 538 9.90 15.47 -22.23
N PRO A 539 11.03 16.18 -22.44
CA PRO A 539 11.28 16.86 -23.71
C PRO A 539 11.36 15.93 -24.94
N LYS A 540 11.60 14.63 -24.74
CA LYS A 540 11.67 13.63 -25.80
C LYS A 540 10.38 12.82 -25.93
N THR A 541 9.71 12.55 -24.82
CA THR A 541 8.52 11.68 -24.76
C THR A 541 7.21 12.45 -24.97
N GLY A 542 7.18 13.74 -24.56
CA GLY A 542 5.99 14.57 -24.60
C GLY A 542 4.94 14.23 -23.53
N THR A 543 5.04 13.06 -22.89
CA THR A 543 4.12 12.57 -21.83
C THR A 543 4.85 11.62 -20.91
N PHE A 544 4.25 11.33 -19.75
CA PHE A 544 4.77 10.34 -18.81
C PHE A 544 4.54 8.92 -19.33
N LEU A 545 5.51 8.04 -19.06
CA LEU A 545 5.53 6.65 -19.54
C LEU A 545 5.95 5.70 -18.40
N PRO A 546 5.52 4.44 -18.42
CA PRO A 546 6.05 3.40 -17.51
C PRO A 546 7.55 3.16 -17.78
N ALA A 547 8.27 2.65 -16.76
CA ALA A 547 9.74 2.52 -16.78
C ALA A 547 10.25 1.71 -17.98
N GLU A 548 9.57 0.63 -18.36
CA GLU A 548 9.95 -0.20 -19.50
C GLU A 548 9.90 0.58 -20.82
N ALA A 549 8.88 1.42 -21.01
CA ALA A 549 8.73 2.23 -22.22
C ALA A 549 9.79 3.34 -22.30
N LEU A 550 10.24 3.87 -21.17
CA LEU A 550 11.30 4.87 -21.13
C LEU A 550 12.66 4.35 -21.65
N ALA A 551 12.87 3.03 -21.67
CA ALA A 551 14.09 2.42 -22.19
C ALA A 551 14.37 2.80 -23.67
N ALA A 552 13.35 3.10 -24.45
CA ALA A 552 13.48 3.53 -25.84
C ALA A 552 14.00 4.99 -26.00
N TYR A 553 13.90 5.82 -24.95
CA TYR A 553 14.19 7.26 -24.97
C TYR A 553 15.41 7.65 -24.11
N ALA A 554 15.80 6.79 -23.17
CA ALA A 554 16.89 7.03 -22.20
C ALA A 554 18.28 6.82 -22.77
#